data_79ae9ee7b8f71c5d325378506f842d0c
#
_entry.id   79ae9ee7b8f71c5d325378506f842d0c
#
_cell.length_a   1.000
_cell.length_b   1.000
_cell.length_c   1.000
_cell.angle_alpha   90.00
_cell.angle_beta   90.00
_cell.angle_gamma   90.00
#
_symmetry.space_group_name_H-M   'P 1'
#
loop_
_entity.id
_entity.type
_entity.pdbx_description
1 polymer ?
#
loop_
_entity_poly.entity_id
_entity_poly.type
_entity_poly.pdbx_seq_one_letter_code
_entity_poly.pdbx_strand_id
1 'polypeptide(L)'
;MKLLIHGRNLELTPSLRDYTKTKIDKATHNFQEMVQEADVHISVARNPRVPQQTAEVTVFANGTVIRAQERSENLYASIDLVANKLARQLRKYKERHNSHNVHNNQSTKSVQNEETENFLPRIIRSLKVKNLIYLAQE
;
A
#
# COMPACT_ATOMS: atom_id res chain seq x y z
N MET A 1 14.09 4.24 -1.32
CA MET A 1 12.96 3.33 -1.58
C MET A 1 13.08 2.74 -2.99
N LYS A 2 12.87 1.46 -3.09
CA LYS A 2 12.84 0.78 -4.38
C LYS A 2 11.40 0.76 -4.89
N LEU A 3 11.18 1.25 -6.10
CA LEU A 3 9.86 1.32 -6.71
C LEU A 3 9.82 0.44 -7.96
N LEU A 4 8.88 -0.50 -7.99
CA LEU A 4 8.62 -1.35 -9.14
C LEU A 4 7.22 -1.07 -9.66
N ILE A 5 7.08 -0.95 -10.97
CA ILE A 5 5.81 -0.67 -11.63
C ILE A 5 5.54 -1.74 -12.67
N HIS A 6 4.39 -2.39 -12.58
CA HIS A 6 3.99 -3.47 -13.47
C HIS A 6 2.65 -3.15 -14.12
N GLY A 7 2.55 -3.40 -15.40
CA GLY A 7 1.31 -3.25 -16.16
C GLY A 7 0.73 -4.60 -16.55
N ARG A 8 -0.59 -4.72 -16.48
CA ARG A 8 -1.32 -5.90 -16.91
C ARG A 8 -2.43 -5.50 -17.87
N ASN A 9 -2.43 -6.08 -19.07
CA ASN A 9 -3.34 -5.74 -20.16
C ASN A 9 -3.21 -4.29 -20.64
N LEU A 10 -2.06 -3.69 -20.42
CA LEU A 10 -1.75 -2.35 -20.92
C LEU A 10 -0.25 -2.20 -21.09
N GLU A 11 0.14 -1.26 -21.92
CA GLU A 11 1.53 -0.91 -22.09
C GLU A 11 1.87 0.27 -21.18
N LEU A 12 2.97 0.15 -20.46
CA LEU A 12 3.44 1.23 -19.59
C LEU A 12 4.19 2.26 -20.42
N THR A 13 3.51 3.34 -20.78
CA THR A 13 4.14 4.46 -21.46
C THR A 13 5.06 5.21 -20.49
N PRO A 14 6.07 5.93 -21.01
CA PRO A 14 6.90 6.77 -20.13
C PRO A 14 6.09 7.78 -19.31
N SER A 15 5.05 8.38 -19.90
CA SER A 15 4.16 9.32 -19.20
C SER A 15 3.45 8.68 -18.03
N LEU A 16 2.91 7.48 -18.24
CA LEU A 16 2.19 6.75 -17.18
C LEU A 16 3.15 6.33 -16.08
N ARG A 17 4.32 5.86 -16.45
CA ARG A 17 5.35 5.45 -15.50
C ARG A 17 5.82 6.63 -14.65
N ASP A 18 6.08 7.77 -15.27
CA ASP A 18 6.50 8.98 -14.57
C ASP A 18 5.41 9.52 -13.66
N TYR A 19 4.16 9.50 -14.12
CA TYR A 19 3.02 9.93 -13.31
C TYR A 19 2.87 9.05 -12.07
N THR A 20 2.92 7.75 -12.23
CA THR A 20 2.83 6.79 -11.14
C THR A 20 3.96 6.98 -10.14
N LYS A 21 5.18 7.09 -10.64
CA LYS A 21 6.35 7.33 -9.79
C LYS A 21 6.22 8.61 -8.99
N THR A 22 5.82 9.70 -9.62
CA THR A 22 5.65 11.00 -8.95
C THR A 22 4.60 10.91 -7.84
N LYS A 23 3.47 10.27 -8.12
CA LYS A 23 2.39 10.15 -7.13
C LYS A 23 2.78 9.26 -5.95
N ILE A 24 3.42 8.14 -6.22
CA ILE A 24 3.84 7.22 -5.17
C ILE A 24 4.99 7.82 -4.33
N ASP A 25 5.95 8.47 -4.97
CA ASP A 25 7.03 9.17 -4.26
C ASP A 25 6.46 10.24 -3.33
N LYS A 26 5.47 11.00 -3.80
CA LYS A 26 4.80 12.02 -2.99
C LYS A 26 4.04 11.39 -1.82
N ALA A 27 3.34 10.29 -2.05
CA ALA A 27 2.59 9.59 -1.01
C ALA A 27 3.49 9.01 0.08
N THR A 28 4.70 8.59 -0.28
CA THR A 28 5.66 7.97 0.64
C THR A 28 6.71 8.93 1.17
N HIS A 29 6.69 10.20 0.74
CA HIS A 29 7.74 11.16 1.05
C HIS A 29 8.03 11.30 2.54
N ASN A 30 6.97 11.39 3.35
CA ASN A 30 7.09 11.56 4.80
C ASN A 30 7.39 10.24 5.53
N PHE A 31 7.50 9.13 4.81
CA PHE A 31 7.65 7.80 5.38
C PHE A 31 8.87 7.06 4.83
N GLN A 32 9.82 7.78 4.26
CA GLN A 32 10.99 7.19 3.59
C GLN A 32 11.84 6.33 4.52
N GLU A 33 11.88 6.67 5.80
CA GLU A 33 12.63 5.91 6.78
C GLU A 33 12.02 4.53 7.05
N MET A 34 10.70 4.39 6.90
CA MET A 34 10.02 3.13 7.14
C MET A 34 9.81 2.31 5.87
N VAL A 35 9.68 2.94 4.73
CA VAL A 35 9.33 2.26 3.47
C VAL A 35 10.60 1.80 2.76
N GLN A 36 10.72 0.51 2.57
CA GLN A 36 11.86 -0.10 1.88
C GLN A 36 11.58 -0.31 0.40
N GLU A 37 10.37 -0.75 0.06
CA GLU A 37 10.01 -1.09 -1.31
C GLU A 37 8.52 -0.82 -1.53
N ALA A 38 8.18 -0.41 -2.75
CA ALA A 38 6.80 -0.25 -3.20
C ALA A 38 6.64 -0.94 -4.55
N ASP A 39 5.67 -1.84 -4.64
CA ASP A 39 5.28 -2.51 -5.88
C ASP A 39 3.94 -1.96 -6.33
N VAL A 40 3.89 -1.44 -7.55
CA VAL A 40 2.67 -0.91 -8.14
C VAL A 40 2.24 -1.81 -9.29
N HIS A 41 1.01 -2.30 -9.22
CA HIS A 41 0.39 -3.08 -10.27
C HIS A 41 -0.78 -2.30 -10.85
N ILE A 42 -0.71 -2.03 -12.14
CA ILE A 42 -1.72 -1.30 -12.87
C ILE A 42 -2.34 -2.24 -13.88
N SER A 43 -3.65 -2.34 -13.90
CA SER A 43 -4.35 -3.25 -14.82
C SER A 43 -5.59 -2.60 -15.41
N VAL A 44 -5.92 -3.04 -16.61
CA VAL A 44 -7.13 -2.63 -17.32
C VAL A 44 -7.99 -3.87 -17.50
N ALA A 45 -9.29 -3.76 -17.18
CA ALA A 45 -10.21 -4.86 -17.36
C ALA A 45 -10.37 -5.20 -18.84
N ARG A 46 -10.38 -6.49 -19.15
CA ARG A 46 -10.51 -6.97 -20.54
C ARG A 46 -11.90 -6.76 -21.09
N ASN A 47 -12.89 -6.69 -20.22
CA ASN A 47 -14.29 -6.55 -20.63
C ASN A 47 -14.60 -5.09 -20.94
N PRO A 48 -14.88 -4.74 -22.23
CA PRO A 48 -15.17 -3.34 -22.58
C PRO A 48 -16.48 -2.83 -21.99
N ARG A 49 -17.32 -3.72 -21.49
CA ARG A 49 -18.58 -3.33 -20.85
C ARG A 49 -18.38 -2.87 -19.41
N VAL A 50 -17.24 -3.18 -18.84
CA VAL A 50 -16.88 -2.79 -17.47
C VAL A 50 -15.55 -2.06 -17.52
N PRO A 51 -15.55 -0.77 -17.83
CA PRO A 51 -14.29 -0.02 -17.93
C PRO A 51 -13.73 0.25 -16.54
N GLN A 52 -13.12 -0.76 -15.95
CA GLN A 52 -12.47 -0.62 -14.66
C GLN A 52 -10.98 -0.72 -14.83
N GLN A 53 -10.31 0.34 -14.46
CA GLN A 53 -8.87 0.41 -14.43
C GLN A 53 -8.42 0.43 -12.99
N THR A 54 -7.61 -0.54 -12.64
CA THR A 54 -7.23 -0.80 -11.25
C THR A 54 -5.78 -0.44 -11.02
N ALA A 55 -5.53 0.25 -9.93
CA ALA A 55 -4.18 0.48 -9.42
C ALA A 55 -4.06 -0.15 -8.03
N GLU A 56 -3.03 -0.96 -7.86
CA GLU A 56 -2.73 -1.61 -6.58
C GLU A 56 -1.30 -1.29 -6.19
N VAL A 57 -1.11 -0.88 -4.95
CA VAL A 57 0.22 -0.61 -4.39
C VAL A 57 0.44 -1.50 -3.18
N THR A 58 1.55 -2.20 -3.18
CA THR A 58 2.01 -2.98 -2.03
C THR A 58 3.30 -2.36 -1.53
N VAL A 59 3.31 -1.96 -0.26
CA VAL A 59 4.45 -1.30 0.37
C VAL A 59 5.00 -2.18 1.48
N PHE A 60 6.31 -2.36 1.47
CA PHE A 60 7.03 -3.08 2.53
C PHE A 60 7.66 -2.05 3.46
N ALA A 61 7.18 -2.01 4.70
CA ALA A 61 7.58 -1.02 5.69
C ALA A 61 7.89 -1.72 7.02
N ASN A 62 9.15 -1.70 7.43
CA ASN A 62 9.61 -2.26 8.71
C ASN A 62 9.13 -3.70 8.94
N GLY A 63 9.23 -4.56 7.92
CA GLY A 63 8.79 -5.94 7.99
C GLY A 63 7.29 -6.14 7.89
N THR A 64 6.52 -5.08 7.69
CA THR A 64 5.07 -5.12 7.54
C THR A 64 4.71 -4.83 6.09
N VAL A 65 3.62 -5.43 5.61
CA VAL A 65 3.10 -5.20 4.28
C VAL A 65 1.83 -4.37 4.36
N ILE A 66 1.81 -3.25 3.64
CA ILE A 66 0.66 -2.36 3.53
C ILE A 66 0.21 -2.37 2.08
N ARG A 67 -1.06 -2.64 1.87
CA ARG A 67 -1.63 -2.75 0.52
C ARG A 67 -2.80 -1.80 0.36
N ALA A 68 -2.84 -1.10 -0.78
CA ALA A 68 -3.95 -0.25 -1.17
C ALA A 68 -4.36 -0.58 -2.59
N GLN A 69 -5.65 -0.58 -2.87
CA GLN A 69 -6.19 -0.85 -4.20
C GLN A 69 -7.37 0.07 -4.46
N GLU A 70 -7.38 0.66 -5.66
CA GLU A 70 -8.47 1.52 -6.09
C GLU A 70 -8.80 1.26 -7.56
N ARG A 71 -10.07 1.46 -7.90
CA ARG A 71 -10.60 1.29 -9.25
C ARG A 71 -11.33 2.54 -9.68
N SER A 72 -11.23 2.86 -10.95
CA SER A 72 -12.00 3.94 -11.55
C SER A 72 -12.09 3.73 -13.06
N GLU A 73 -12.81 4.60 -13.72
CA GLU A 73 -12.91 4.59 -15.18
C GLU A 73 -11.66 5.14 -15.84
N ASN A 74 -10.87 5.92 -15.12
CA ASN A 74 -9.66 6.54 -15.62
C ASN A 74 -8.46 6.04 -14.84
N LEU A 75 -7.44 5.57 -15.54
CA LEU A 75 -6.25 5.01 -14.91
C LEU A 75 -5.50 6.03 -14.05
N TYR A 76 -5.39 7.27 -14.52
CA TYR A 76 -4.76 8.34 -13.76
C TYR A 76 -5.51 8.64 -12.46
N ALA A 77 -6.85 8.60 -12.52
CA ALA A 77 -7.69 8.76 -11.34
C ALA A 77 -7.48 7.60 -10.35
N SER A 78 -7.35 6.37 -10.86
CA SER A 78 -7.08 5.21 -10.00
C SER A 78 -5.73 5.35 -9.29
N ILE A 79 -4.72 5.85 -9.97
CA ILE A 79 -3.40 6.10 -9.40
C ILE A 79 -3.47 7.17 -8.33
N ASP A 80 -4.19 8.26 -8.57
CA ASP A 80 -4.40 9.32 -7.58
C ASP A 80 -5.08 8.80 -6.33
N LEU A 81 -6.15 8.05 -6.52
CA LEU A 81 -6.93 7.48 -5.43
C LEU A 81 -6.09 6.50 -4.59
N VAL A 82 -5.35 5.63 -5.26
CA VAL A 82 -4.52 4.65 -4.54
C VAL A 82 -3.37 5.33 -3.81
N ALA A 83 -2.78 6.37 -4.38
CA ALA A 83 -1.73 7.14 -3.72
C ALA A 83 -2.25 7.83 -2.46
N ASN A 84 -3.43 8.43 -2.53
CA ASN A 84 -4.07 9.07 -1.38
C ASN A 84 -4.40 8.04 -0.29
N LYS A 85 -4.91 6.90 -0.69
CA LYS A 85 -5.23 5.80 0.24
C LYS A 85 -3.97 5.27 0.91
N LEU A 86 -2.90 5.09 0.15
CA LEU A 86 -1.61 4.66 0.66
C LEU A 86 -1.07 5.65 1.69
N ALA A 87 -1.11 6.93 1.40
CA ALA A 87 -0.65 7.98 2.31
C ALA A 87 -1.42 7.92 3.65
N ARG A 88 -2.74 7.72 3.58
CA ARG A 88 -3.56 7.59 4.80
C ARG A 88 -3.20 6.35 5.60
N GLN A 89 -2.99 5.23 4.93
CA GLN A 89 -2.62 3.98 5.61
C GLN A 89 -1.25 4.06 6.24
N LEU A 90 -0.28 4.68 5.57
CA LEU A 90 1.05 4.89 6.11
C LEU A 90 1.03 5.82 7.32
N ARG A 91 0.20 6.87 7.27
CA ARG A 91 0.02 7.78 8.40
C ARG A 91 -0.56 7.05 9.60
N LYS A 92 -1.60 6.26 9.40
CA LYS A 92 -2.19 5.44 10.45
C LYS A 92 -1.18 4.47 11.06
N TYR A 93 -0.42 3.81 10.22
CA TYR A 93 0.60 2.88 10.68
C TYR A 93 1.65 3.59 11.54
N LYS A 94 2.13 4.73 11.08
CA LYS A 94 3.12 5.52 11.80
C LYS A 94 2.58 6.03 13.14
N GLU A 95 1.36 6.54 13.15
CA GLU A 95 0.71 7.02 14.38
C GLU A 95 0.52 5.89 15.39
N ARG A 96 0.06 4.74 14.95
CA ARG A 96 -0.12 3.58 15.84
C ARG A 96 1.21 3.07 16.38
N HIS A 97 2.23 3.03 15.54
CA HIS A 97 3.55 2.61 15.97
C HIS A 97 4.13 3.56 17.01
N ASN A 98 4.01 4.86 16.78
CA ASN A 98 4.46 5.87 17.71
C ASN A 98 3.64 5.85 19.01
N SER A 99 2.32 5.71 18.90
CA SER A 99 1.44 5.60 20.08
C SER A 99 1.79 4.37 20.90
N HIS A 100 2.06 3.24 20.25
CA HIS A 100 2.46 2.02 20.93
C HIS A 100 3.76 2.21 21.71
N ASN A 101 4.73 2.88 21.12
CA ASN A 101 6.01 3.16 21.77
C ASN A 101 5.85 4.13 22.94
N VAL A 102 4.97 5.11 22.84
CA VAL A 102 4.67 6.06 23.91
C VAL A 102 3.88 5.40 25.02
N HIS A 103 2.95 4.51 24.69
CA HIS A 103 2.07 3.87 25.66
C HIS A 103 2.72 2.70 26.40
N ASN A 104 3.84 2.19 25.94
CA ASN A 104 4.61 1.23 26.71
C ASN A 104 5.14 1.81 28.04
N ASN A 105 5.14 3.16 28.15
CA ASN A 105 5.54 3.85 29.36
C ASN A 105 4.36 4.28 30.24
N GLN A 106 3.11 4.06 29.81
CA GLN A 106 1.92 4.43 30.53
C GLN A 106 0.91 3.28 30.55
N SER A 107 0.35 3.02 31.69
CA SER A 107 -0.48 1.85 31.93
C SER A 107 -1.93 1.92 31.45
N THR A 108 -2.28 2.80 30.56
CA THR A 108 -3.63 2.93 30.01
C THR A 108 -3.80 2.07 28.78
N LYS A 109 -4.28 0.85 28.97
CA LYS A 109 -4.12 -0.19 27.93
C LYS A 109 -5.40 -0.72 27.30
N SER A 110 -6.57 -0.46 27.86
CA SER A 110 -7.72 -1.30 27.52
C SER A 110 -8.36 -1.01 26.16
N VAL A 111 -8.45 0.26 25.75
CA VAL A 111 -9.14 0.60 24.50
C VAL A 111 -8.24 0.47 23.29
N GLN A 112 -6.95 0.69 23.47
CA GLN A 112 -6.00 0.64 22.36
C GLN A 112 -5.55 -0.77 22.02
N ASN A 113 -5.64 -1.67 22.96
CA ASN A 113 -5.29 -3.07 22.72
C ASN A 113 -6.26 -3.73 21.75
N GLU A 114 -7.54 -3.37 21.78
CA GLU A 114 -8.52 -3.93 20.87
C GLU A 114 -8.26 -3.48 19.42
N GLU A 115 -7.96 -2.20 19.22
CA GLU A 115 -7.61 -1.71 17.89
C GLU A 115 -6.29 -2.31 17.38
N THR A 116 -5.33 -2.44 18.27
CA THR A 116 -4.05 -3.04 17.93
C THR A 116 -4.21 -4.51 17.62
N GLU A 117 -5.02 -5.23 18.37
CA GLU A 117 -5.31 -6.63 18.11
C GLU A 117 -6.02 -6.86 16.79
N ASN A 118 -6.91 -5.93 16.40
CA ASN A 118 -7.62 -6.03 15.14
C ASN A 118 -6.75 -5.63 13.95
N PHE A 119 -5.84 -4.67 14.13
CA PHE A 119 -5.02 -4.15 13.05
C PHE A 119 -3.74 -4.96 12.84
N LEU A 120 -2.96 -5.18 13.89
CA LEU A 120 -1.69 -5.90 13.78
C LEU A 120 -1.84 -7.37 13.40
N PRO A 121 -2.79 -8.14 13.96
CA PRO A 121 -2.99 -9.51 13.52
C PRO A 121 -3.39 -9.61 12.06
N ARG A 122 -4.19 -8.68 11.56
CA ARG A 122 -4.56 -8.65 10.14
C ARG A 122 -3.36 -8.43 9.26
N ILE A 123 -2.48 -7.51 9.64
CA ILE A 123 -1.26 -7.24 8.89
C ILE A 123 -0.30 -8.42 8.96
N ILE A 124 -0.13 -9.02 10.13
CA ILE A 124 0.74 -10.18 10.32
C ILE A 124 0.21 -11.38 9.55
N ARG A 125 -1.09 -11.64 9.58
CA ARG A 125 -1.71 -12.69 8.79
C ARG A 125 -1.52 -12.45 7.29
N SER A 126 -1.75 -11.22 6.87
CA SER A 126 -1.56 -10.81 5.49
C SER A 126 -0.10 -11.01 5.06
N LEU A 127 0.84 -10.67 5.91
CA LEU A 127 2.26 -10.87 5.66
C LEU A 127 2.62 -12.35 5.54
N LYS A 128 2.13 -13.18 6.44
CA LYS A 128 2.38 -14.64 6.40
C LYS A 128 1.79 -15.28 5.15
N VAL A 129 0.55 -14.95 4.84
CA VAL A 129 -0.14 -15.47 3.66
C VAL A 129 0.58 -15.01 2.39
N LYS A 130 0.98 -13.75 2.34
CA LYS A 130 1.69 -13.20 1.18
C LYS A 130 3.07 -13.79 1.01
N ASN A 131 3.79 -14.03 2.08
CA ASN A 131 5.08 -14.69 1.99
C ASN A 131 4.93 -16.09 1.38
N LEU A 132 3.90 -16.82 1.76
CA LEU A 132 3.60 -18.11 1.17
C LEU A 132 3.23 -17.97 -0.32
N ILE A 133 2.43 -16.95 -0.66
CA ILE A 133 2.05 -16.69 -2.05
C ILE A 133 3.26 -16.28 -2.89
N TYR A 134 4.10 -15.41 -2.36
CA TYR A 134 5.31 -14.99 -3.07
C TYR A 134 6.26 -16.17 -3.31
N LEU A 135 6.43 -17.01 -2.33
CA LEU A 135 7.25 -18.22 -2.47
C LEU A 135 6.68 -19.19 -3.51
N ALA A 136 5.36 -19.25 -3.63
CA ALA A 136 4.70 -20.08 -4.63
C ALA A 136 4.75 -19.48 -6.02
N GLN A 137 4.84 -18.16 -6.15
CA GLN A 137 4.91 -17.47 -7.44
C GLN A 137 6.33 -17.33 -7.99
N GLU A 138 7.29 -17.41 -7.15
CA GLU A 138 8.69 -17.41 -7.53
C GLU A 138 9.16 -18.81 -7.95
#